data_30592afdad02741ebe489d85bfda4822
#
_entry.id   30592afdad02741ebe489d85bfda4822
#
_cell.length_a   1.000
_cell.length_b   1.000
_cell.length_c   1.000
_cell.angle_alpha   90.00
_cell.angle_beta   90.00
_cell.angle_gamma   90.00
#
_symmetry.space_group_name_H-M   'P 1'
#
loop_
_entity.id
_entity.type
_entity.pdbx_description
1 polymer ?
#
loop_
_entity_poly.entity_id
_entity_poly.type
_entity_poly.pdbx_seq_one_letter_code
_entity_poly.pdbx_strand_id
1 'polypeptide(L)'
;VASDSEDNVHAFWMGFDNMPYYSYSLNEGDTWSSPIMIAPPIGLNGTGFPVIAAGSAGKVALAYLGDSGGDTWNGYITVITDAFSDVPLLTTVQVNGWEDPLDTSSGCGYNRCGGFGDFNDIAIDQHGRVWFGHAHNVGGEIGIYGTMAIGPTLRDELLAPMPLGGPTTL
;
A
#
# COMPACT_ATOMS: atom_id res chain seq x y z
N VAL A 1 6.03 8.44 3.24
CA VAL A 1 5.34 9.65 2.77
C VAL A 1 5.30 9.66 1.25
N ALA A 2 4.26 10.30 0.67
CA ALA A 2 4.09 10.51 -0.76
C ALA A 2 3.50 11.91 -1.00
N SER A 3 3.73 12.49 -2.19
CA SER A 3 3.08 13.74 -2.61
C SER A 3 2.07 13.44 -3.72
N ASP A 4 0.93 14.11 -3.71
CA ASP A 4 -0.07 14.04 -4.77
C ASP A 4 0.23 15.05 -5.90
N SER A 5 -0.66 15.13 -6.90
CA SER A 5 -0.45 16.00 -8.08
C SER A 5 -0.51 17.51 -7.79
N GLU A 6 -0.92 17.92 -6.60
CA GLU A 6 -0.96 19.31 -6.15
C GLU A 6 0.02 19.58 -5.00
N ASP A 7 1.05 18.74 -4.87
CA ASP A 7 2.11 18.82 -3.87
C ASP A 7 1.63 18.70 -2.41
N ASN A 8 0.39 18.23 -2.17
CA ASN A 8 -0.03 17.89 -0.83
C ASN A 8 0.74 16.65 -0.34
N VAL A 9 1.16 16.63 0.90
CA VAL A 9 1.98 15.57 1.47
C VAL A 9 1.10 14.61 2.28
N HIS A 10 1.28 13.33 2.04
CA HIS A 10 0.54 12.25 2.71
C HIS A 10 1.49 11.37 3.50
N ALA A 11 1.16 11.10 4.76
CA ALA A 11 1.94 10.25 5.66
C ALA A 11 1.13 9.02 6.07
N PHE A 12 1.80 7.86 6.10
CA PHE A 12 1.24 6.60 6.53
C PHE A 12 2.25 5.87 7.41
N TRP A 13 1.83 5.40 8.58
CA TRP A 13 2.71 4.76 9.56
C TRP A 13 1.96 3.78 10.45
N MET A 14 2.70 2.95 11.17
CA MET A 14 2.17 2.10 12.23
C MET A 14 2.32 2.79 13.59
N GLY A 15 1.22 2.85 14.35
CA GLY A 15 1.21 3.36 15.73
C GLY A 15 1.84 2.38 16.73
N PHE A 16 2.00 2.83 17.98
CA PHE A 16 2.48 1.98 19.08
C PHE A 16 1.50 0.86 19.44
N ASP A 17 0.26 0.96 19.01
CA ASP A 17 -0.77 -0.06 19.12
C ASP A 17 -0.72 -1.07 17.97
N ASN A 18 0.29 -1.01 17.11
CA ASN A 18 0.46 -1.80 15.89
C ASN A 18 -0.67 -1.62 14.87
N MET A 19 -1.39 -0.50 14.91
CA MET A 19 -2.43 -0.18 13.95
C MET A 19 -1.97 0.87 12.93
N PRO A 20 -2.53 0.86 11.69
CA PRO A 20 -2.13 1.77 10.64
C PRO A 20 -2.81 3.13 10.79
N TYR A 21 -2.04 4.20 10.66
CA TYR A 21 -2.50 5.58 10.75
C TYR A 21 -2.10 6.38 9.51
N TYR A 22 -2.98 7.29 9.15
CA TYR A 22 -2.81 8.19 8.02
C TYR A 22 -3.05 9.64 8.44
N SER A 23 -2.31 10.56 7.83
CA SER A 23 -2.49 12.02 7.95
C SER A 23 -2.01 12.70 6.67
N TYR A 24 -2.45 13.91 6.43
CA TYR A 24 -2.01 14.73 5.30
C TYR A 24 -1.65 16.15 5.72
N SER A 25 -0.88 16.82 4.87
CA SER A 25 -0.53 18.23 4.96
C SER A 25 -0.84 18.92 3.63
N LEU A 26 -1.45 20.10 3.71
CA LEU A 26 -1.76 20.97 2.55
C LEU A 26 -0.74 22.10 2.40
N ASN A 27 0.35 22.08 3.15
CA ASN A 27 1.36 23.13 3.20
C ASN A 27 2.77 22.56 3.41
N GLU A 28 3.12 21.59 2.57
CA GLU A 28 4.48 21.02 2.50
C GLU A 28 5.00 20.42 3.81
N GLY A 29 4.11 20.05 4.72
CA GLY A 29 4.46 19.42 6.01
C GLY A 29 4.52 20.39 7.19
N ASP A 30 4.24 21.68 7.01
CA ASP A 30 4.24 22.66 8.10
C ASP A 30 3.15 22.36 9.14
N THR A 31 1.97 21.95 8.68
CA THR A 31 0.88 21.48 9.55
C THR A 31 0.24 20.22 9.01
N TRP A 32 -0.29 19.39 9.89
CA TRP A 32 -0.86 18.10 9.58
C TRP A 32 -2.31 17.98 10.05
N SER A 33 -3.12 17.26 9.29
CA SER A 33 -4.45 16.86 9.73
C SER A 33 -4.38 15.98 10.98
N SER A 34 -5.49 15.88 11.72
CA SER A 34 -5.59 14.87 12.78
C SER A 34 -5.38 13.47 12.19
N PRO A 35 -4.59 12.59 12.81
CA PRO A 35 -4.40 11.23 12.35
C PRO A 35 -5.73 10.46 12.30
N ILE A 36 -5.92 9.71 11.23
CA ILE A 36 -7.06 8.80 11.06
C ILE A 36 -6.50 7.39 11.17
N MET A 37 -7.08 6.56 12.06
CA MET A 37 -6.79 5.13 12.06
C MET A 37 -7.42 4.50 10.82
N ILE A 38 -6.61 3.89 10.00
CA ILE A 38 -7.06 3.10 8.86
C ILE A 38 -7.59 1.80 9.45
N ALA A 39 -8.91 1.63 9.45
CA ALA A 39 -9.53 0.45 10.03
C ALA A 39 -9.07 -0.81 9.29
N PRO A 40 -8.27 -1.67 9.91
CA PRO A 40 -7.92 -2.94 9.30
C PRO A 40 -9.17 -3.83 9.20
N PRO A 41 -9.19 -4.83 8.32
CA PRO A 41 -10.23 -5.86 8.33
C PRO A 41 -10.40 -6.46 9.74
N ILE A 42 -11.64 -6.82 10.10
CA ILE A 42 -11.97 -7.38 11.41
C ILE A 42 -11.10 -8.62 11.68
N GLY A 43 -10.49 -8.68 12.86
CA GLY A 43 -9.69 -9.82 13.31
C GLY A 43 -8.19 -9.67 13.15
N LEU A 44 -7.66 -8.50 12.76
CA LEU A 44 -6.22 -8.26 12.79
C LEU A 44 -5.74 -7.97 14.23
N ASN A 45 -4.64 -8.63 14.60
CA ASN A 45 -3.95 -8.42 15.88
C ASN A 45 -2.88 -7.33 15.78
N GLY A 46 -2.43 -7.03 14.58
CA GLY A 46 -1.42 -6.02 14.32
C GLY A 46 -1.17 -5.87 12.83
N THR A 47 -0.41 -4.84 12.48
CA THR A 47 -0.04 -4.53 11.09
C THR A 47 1.42 -4.15 11.00
N GLY A 48 2.01 -4.23 9.80
CA GLY A 48 3.41 -3.88 9.57
C GLY A 48 3.68 -3.51 8.12
N PHE A 49 4.91 -3.07 7.86
CA PHE A 49 5.43 -2.78 6.52
C PHE A 49 4.58 -1.78 5.71
N PRO A 50 4.33 -0.57 6.25
CA PRO A 50 3.48 0.43 5.61
C PRO A 50 4.16 1.05 4.40
N VAL A 51 3.46 1.08 3.26
CA VAL A 51 3.87 1.81 2.05
C VAL A 51 2.72 2.64 1.51
N ILE A 52 3.03 3.77 0.87
CA ILE A 52 2.05 4.74 0.40
C ILE A 52 2.42 5.25 -0.99
N ALA A 53 1.41 5.42 -1.84
CA ALA A 53 1.50 6.16 -3.09
C ALA A 53 0.33 7.16 -3.20
N ALA A 54 0.59 8.32 -3.80
CA ALA A 54 -0.41 9.33 -4.05
C ALA A 54 -0.59 9.55 -5.55
N GLY A 55 -1.81 9.84 -5.96
CA GLY A 55 -2.22 10.10 -7.33
C GLY A 55 -2.61 11.55 -7.55
N SER A 56 -3.84 11.79 -8.05
CA SER A 56 -4.42 13.13 -8.10
C SER A 56 -4.71 13.66 -6.70
N ALA A 57 -4.92 14.95 -6.56
CA ALA A 57 -5.13 15.63 -5.28
C ALA A 57 -6.13 14.90 -4.37
N GLY A 58 -5.70 14.56 -3.16
CA GLY A 58 -6.50 13.84 -2.17
C GLY A 58 -6.81 12.39 -2.49
N LYS A 59 -6.13 11.78 -3.50
CA LYS A 59 -6.29 10.37 -3.85
C LYS A 59 -5.03 9.58 -3.51
N VAL A 60 -5.14 8.65 -2.58
CA VAL A 60 -4.00 7.88 -2.06
C VAL A 60 -4.30 6.39 -1.98
N ALA A 61 -3.25 5.61 -2.12
CA ALA A 61 -3.24 4.18 -1.84
C ALA A 61 -2.24 3.87 -0.74
N LEU A 62 -2.68 3.09 0.23
CA LEU A 62 -1.94 2.64 1.39
C LEU A 62 -1.86 1.12 1.32
N ALA A 63 -0.69 0.53 1.45
CA ALA A 63 -0.60 -0.92 1.57
C ALA A 63 0.21 -1.33 2.80
N TYR A 64 -0.15 -2.47 3.36
CA TYR A 64 0.44 -3.00 4.59
C TYR A 64 0.20 -4.50 4.68
N LEU A 65 0.96 -5.15 5.57
CA LEU A 65 0.73 -6.52 5.97
C LEU A 65 -0.01 -6.54 7.29
N GLY A 66 -0.97 -7.47 7.45
CA GLY A 66 -1.77 -7.62 8.66
C GLY A 66 -1.70 -9.04 9.21
N ASP A 67 -1.52 -9.16 10.52
CA ASP A 67 -1.55 -10.40 11.28
C ASP A 67 -2.99 -10.76 11.67
N SER A 68 -3.49 -11.86 11.13
CA SER A 68 -4.82 -12.41 11.46
C SER A 68 -4.79 -13.37 12.66
N GLY A 69 -3.63 -13.52 13.31
CA GLY A 69 -3.42 -14.44 14.42
C GLY A 69 -2.81 -15.79 14.00
N GLY A 70 -2.08 -16.44 14.93
CA GLY A 70 -1.46 -17.74 14.69
C GLY A 70 -0.38 -17.71 13.62
N ASP A 71 0.39 -16.63 13.53
CA ASP A 71 1.39 -16.39 12.48
C ASP A 71 0.81 -16.32 11.05
N THR A 72 -0.49 -16.01 10.94
CA THR A 72 -1.17 -15.88 9.64
C THR A 72 -1.18 -14.42 9.20
N TRP A 73 -0.38 -14.12 8.20
CA TRP A 73 -0.26 -12.78 7.64
C TRP A 73 -0.91 -12.67 6.26
N ASN A 74 -1.46 -11.50 5.98
CA ASN A 74 -2.08 -11.18 4.70
C ASN A 74 -1.67 -9.78 4.25
N GLY A 75 -1.68 -9.54 2.93
CA GLY A 75 -1.46 -8.23 2.36
C GLY A 75 -2.78 -7.48 2.18
N TYR A 76 -2.76 -6.17 2.43
CA TYR A 76 -3.93 -5.30 2.29
C TYR A 76 -3.59 -4.03 1.52
N ILE A 77 -4.55 -3.57 0.72
CA ILE A 77 -4.55 -2.25 0.11
C ILE A 77 -5.76 -1.49 0.61
N THR A 78 -5.56 -0.27 1.11
CA THR A 78 -6.62 0.70 1.40
C THR A 78 -6.51 1.85 0.42
N VAL A 79 -7.61 2.18 -0.26
CA VAL A 79 -7.71 3.32 -1.17
C VAL A 79 -8.58 4.39 -0.53
N ILE A 80 -8.12 5.64 -0.60
CA ILE A 80 -8.85 6.86 -0.19
C ILE A 80 -8.95 7.75 -1.43
N THR A 81 -10.16 8.15 -1.80
CA THR A 81 -10.41 8.98 -3.00
C THR A 81 -10.79 10.43 -2.69
N ASP A 82 -10.97 10.74 -1.42
CA ASP A 82 -11.46 12.01 -0.90
C ASP A 82 -10.78 12.36 0.43
N ALA A 83 -9.45 12.23 0.47
CA ALA A 83 -8.64 12.33 1.69
C ALA A 83 -8.83 13.65 2.47
N PHE A 84 -9.26 14.72 1.80
CA PHE A 84 -9.49 16.03 2.40
C PHE A 84 -10.93 16.22 2.92
N SER A 85 -11.78 15.21 2.79
CA SER A 85 -13.12 15.19 3.36
C SER A 85 -13.09 15.10 4.89
N ASP A 86 -14.08 15.67 5.58
CA ASP A 86 -14.23 15.52 7.03
C ASP A 86 -14.39 14.06 7.46
N VAL A 87 -14.95 13.24 6.58
CA VAL A 87 -15.12 11.78 6.77
C VAL A 87 -14.72 11.08 5.48
N PRO A 88 -13.42 10.81 5.27
CA PRO A 88 -12.96 10.20 4.03
C PRO A 88 -13.45 8.76 3.87
N LEU A 89 -13.75 8.38 2.64
CA LEU A 89 -14.14 7.02 2.28
C LEU A 89 -12.90 6.13 2.15
N LEU A 90 -12.82 5.13 3.02
CA LEU A 90 -11.75 4.13 3.01
C LEU A 90 -12.28 2.82 2.44
N THR A 91 -11.64 2.32 1.39
CA THR A 91 -11.94 1.01 0.80
C THR A 91 -10.73 0.11 0.95
N THR A 92 -10.86 -0.95 1.75
CA THR A 92 -9.78 -1.91 2.02
C THR A 92 -10.07 -3.25 1.38
N VAL A 93 -9.07 -3.84 0.71
CA VAL A 93 -9.12 -5.17 0.13
C VAL A 93 -7.90 -6.00 0.56
N GLN A 94 -8.10 -7.30 0.77
CA GLN A 94 -7.01 -8.27 0.91
C GLN A 94 -6.48 -8.62 -0.48
N VAL A 95 -5.16 -8.71 -0.64
CA VAL A 95 -4.51 -8.89 -1.97
C VAL A 95 -4.12 -10.33 -2.27
N ASN A 96 -3.92 -11.16 -1.28
CA ASN A 96 -3.69 -12.60 -1.44
C ASN A 96 -4.99 -13.40 -1.22
N GLY A 97 -5.01 -14.64 -1.69
CA GLY A 97 -6.17 -15.52 -1.56
C GLY A 97 -6.53 -15.82 -0.09
N TRP A 98 -7.80 -16.09 0.19
CA TRP A 98 -8.28 -16.41 1.54
C TRP A 98 -7.59 -17.65 2.15
N GLU A 99 -7.29 -18.64 1.31
CA GLU A 99 -6.69 -19.92 1.70
C GLU A 99 -5.18 -19.96 1.44
N ASP A 100 -4.59 -18.80 1.09
CA ASP A 100 -3.20 -18.66 0.71
C ASP A 100 -2.53 -17.47 1.44
N PRO A 101 -2.40 -17.57 2.78
CA PRO A 101 -1.75 -16.52 3.56
C PRO A 101 -0.27 -16.41 3.21
N LEU A 102 0.31 -15.25 3.50
CA LEU A 102 1.74 -15.02 3.32
C LEU A 102 2.52 -15.91 4.26
N ASP A 103 3.48 -16.69 3.71
CA ASP A 103 4.29 -17.59 4.51
C ASP A 103 5.36 -16.81 5.29
N THR A 104 5.26 -16.88 6.62
CA THR A 104 6.24 -16.28 7.52
C THR A 104 7.29 -17.28 7.98
N SER A 105 7.07 -18.59 7.71
CA SER A 105 7.85 -19.68 8.31
C SER A 105 9.15 -19.99 7.57
N SER A 106 9.32 -19.54 6.34
CA SER A 106 10.55 -19.77 5.57
C SER A 106 11.71 -18.92 6.09
N GLY A 107 12.06 -19.12 7.37
CA GLY A 107 13.15 -18.41 8.00
C GLY A 107 14.50 -18.98 7.62
N CYS A 108 15.43 -18.16 7.17
CA CYS A 108 16.81 -18.35 7.51
C CYS A 108 16.97 -17.86 8.94
N GLY A 109 17.38 -18.68 9.85
CA GLY A 109 17.32 -18.52 11.31
C GLY A 109 17.90 -17.28 11.99
N TYR A 110 18.14 -16.15 11.29
CA TYR A 110 18.56 -14.87 11.85
C TYR A 110 18.14 -13.68 10.98
N ASN A 111 17.30 -12.81 11.56
CA ASN A 111 17.15 -11.38 11.24
C ASN A 111 17.11 -10.99 9.75
N ARG A 112 16.01 -10.95 9.11
CA ARG A 112 15.68 -10.45 7.75
C ARG A 112 15.33 -11.49 6.70
N CYS A 113 15.14 -12.73 7.08
CA CYS A 113 14.74 -13.79 6.17
C CYS A 113 13.44 -14.45 6.65
N GLY A 114 12.46 -13.66 6.99
CA GLY A 114 11.09 -14.15 7.07
C GLY A 114 10.49 -14.16 5.66
N GLY A 115 9.45 -14.91 5.43
CA GLY A 115 8.75 -14.97 4.16
C GLY A 115 8.24 -13.64 3.62
N PHE A 116 8.33 -12.58 4.40
CA PHE A 116 7.93 -11.23 3.96
C PHE A 116 9.01 -10.47 3.20
N GLY A 117 10.29 -10.72 3.47
CA GLY A 117 11.32 -9.78 3.05
C GLY A 117 11.02 -8.35 3.56
N ASP A 118 11.99 -7.48 3.51
CA ASP A 118 11.82 -6.05 3.88
C ASP A 118 11.34 -5.19 2.70
N PHE A 119 10.96 -5.80 1.57
CA PHE A 119 10.77 -5.12 0.30
C PHE A 119 9.31 -5.16 -0.13
N ASN A 120 8.51 -4.27 0.43
CA ASN A 120 7.18 -3.97 -0.08
C ASN A 120 7.21 -2.60 -0.77
N ASP A 121 6.47 -2.47 -1.84
CA ASP A 121 6.31 -1.22 -2.56
C ASP A 121 4.90 -1.09 -3.14
N ILE A 122 4.43 0.14 -3.31
CA ILE A 122 3.13 0.44 -3.90
C ILE A 122 3.28 1.49 -4.99
N ALA A 123 2.59 1.30 -6.10
CA ALA A 123 2.62 2.22 -7.22
C ALA A 123 1.22 2.47 -7.79
N ILE A 124 1.05 3.64 -8.39
CA ILE A 124 -0.15 3.99 -9.16
C ILE A 124 0.28 4.10 -10.62
N ASP A 125 -0.26 3.23 -11.48
CA ASP A 125 0.07 3.21 -12.89
C ASP A 125 -0.53 4.41 -13.66
N GLN A 126 -0.20 4.50 -14.95
CA GLN A 126 -0.69 5.56 -15.84
C GLN A 126 -2.23 5.59 -15.99
N HIS A 127 -2.91 4.50 -15.67
CA HIS A 127 -4.37 4.39 -15.69
C HIS A 127 -5.01 4.64 -14.33
N GLY A 128 -4.23 5.05 -13.33
CA GLY A 128 -4.69 5.28 -11.97
C GLY A 128 -4.96 4.01 -11.17
N ARG A 129 -4.49 2.85 -11.64
CA ARG A 129 -4.65 1.57 -10.95
C ARG A 129 -3.54 1.39 -9.92
N VAL A 130 -3.89 0.80 -8.79
CA VAL A 130 -2.95 0.56 -7.68
C VAL A 130 -2.32 -0.81 -7.83
N TRP A 131 -0.99 -0.86 -7.73
CA TRP A 131 -0.20 -2.08 -7.71
C TRP A 131 0.57 -2.16 -6.40
N PHE A 132 0.48 -3.30 -5.71
CA PHE A 132 1.24 -3.58 -4.50
C PHE A 132 2.18 -4.75 -4.76
N GLY A 133 3.48 -4.49 -4.66
CA GLY A 133 4.53 -5.51 -4.70
C GLY A 133 4.84 -5.98 -3.28
N HIS A 134 4.71 -7.28 -3.04
CA HIS A 134 4.98 -7.88 -1.73
C HIS A 134 5.62 -9.26 -1.87
N ALA A 135 6.38 -9.66 -0.85
CA ALA A 135 6.91 -11.02 -0.79
C ALA A 135 5.79 -12.03 -0.50
N HIS A 136 5.80 -13.14 -1.19
CA HIS A 136 4.86 -14.23 -1.00
C HIS A 136 5.51 -15.57 -1.37
N ASN A 137 5.07 -16.65 -0.73
CA ASN A 137 5.46 -17.99 -1.05
C ASN A 137 4.32 -18.68 -1.81
N VAL A 138 4.48 -18.84 -3.11
CA VAL A 138 3.50 -19.52 -3.96
C VAL A 138 4.06 -20.86 -4.40
N GLY A 139 3.40 -21.95 -4.00
CA GLY A 139 3.83 -23.29 -4.37
C GLY A 139 5.21 -23.71 -3.83
N GLY A 140 5.65 -23.10 -2.72
CA GLY A 140 6.97 -23.36 -2.11
C GLY A 140 8.11 -22.48 -2.64
N GLU A 141 7.83 -21.60 -3.60
CA GLU A 141 8.81 -20.66 -4.17
C GLU A 141 8.55 -19.26 -3.61
N ILE A 142 9.55 -18.69 -2.94
CA ILE A 142 9.47 -17.30 -2.44
C ILE A 142 9.82 -16.34 -3.56
N GLY A 143 8.96 -15.38 -3.77
CA GLY A 143 9.13 -14.34 -4.79
C GLY A 143 8.51 -13.01 -4.40
N ILE A 144 8.69 -12.00 -5.24
CA ILE A 144 7.95 -10.74 -5.15
C ILE A 144 6.80 -10.80 -6.16
N TYR A 145 5.61 -10.64 -5.66
CA TYR A 145 4.38 -10.69 -6.45
C TYR A 145 3.75 -9.31 -6.53
N GLY A 146 3.29 -8.95 -7.72
CA GLY A 146 2.53 -7.72 -7.92
C GLY A 146 1.04 -8.03 -7.94
N THR A 147 0.28 -7.37 -7.09
CA THR A 147 -1.18 -7.48 -7.05
C THR A 147 -1.81 -6.15 -7.38
N MET A 148 -2.75 -6.15 -8.32
CA MET A 148 -3.51 -4.96 -8.69
C MET A 148 -4.84 -4.93 -7.92
N ALA A 149 -5.12 -3.81 -7.24
CA ALA A 149 -6.43 -3.59 -6.66
C ALA A 149 -7.46 -3.26 -7.74
N ILE A 150 -8.61 -3.92 -7.70
CA ILE A 150 -9.78 -3.55 -8.49
C ILE A 150 -10.58 -2.54 -7.66
N GLY A 151 -10.65 -1.30 -8.13
CA GLY A 151 -11.30 -0.23 -7.38
C GLY A 151 -11.30 1.09 -8.14
N PRO A 152 -11.60 2.20 -7.47
CA PRO A 152 -11.57 3.51 -8.09
C PRO A 152 -10.15 3.84 -8.56
N THR A 153 -10.08 4.57 -9.68
CA THR A 153 -8.79 5.08 -10.18
C THR A 153 -8.32 6.25 -9.34
N LEU A 154 -7.01 6.33 -9.12
CA LEU A 154 -6.40 7.39 -8.32
C LEU A 154 -5.79 8.51 -9.19
N ARG A 155 -6.12 8.57 -10.47
CA ARG A 155 -5.78 9.66 -11.38
C ARG A 155 -7.04 10.19 -12.05
N ASP A 156 -7.22 11.50 -12.03
CA ASP A 156 -8.34 12.16 -12.68
C ASP A 156 -8.11 12.28 -14.19
N GLU A 157 -6.85 12.48 -14.59
CA GLU A 157 -6.44 12.49 -15.98
C GLU A 157 -5.54 11.28 -16.24
N LEU A 158 -5.87 10.51 -17.29
CA LEU A 158 -4.98 9.46 -17.74
C LEU A 158 -3.72 10.13 -18.32
N LEU A 159 -2.57 9.79 -17.77
CA LEU A 159 -1.31 10.21 -18.36
C LEU A 159 -1.24 9.63 -19.77
N ALA A 160 -0.85 10.48 -20.75
CA ALA A 160 -0.58 10.01 -22.09
C ALA A 160 0.45 8.85 -22.00
N PRO A 161 0.27 7.75 -22.75
CA PRO A 161 1.23 6.67 -22.75
C PRO A 161 2.60 7.25 -23.09
N MET A 162 3.62 6.96 -22.26
CA MET A 162 4.99 7.32 -22.59
C MET A 162 5.30 6.75 -23.98
N PRO A 163 5.79 7.56 -24.92
CA PRO A 163 6.22 7.02 -26.20
C PRO A 163 7.27 5.94 -25.90
N LEU A 164 6.99 4.72 -26.32
CA LEU A 164 7.98 3.67 -26.29
C LEU A 164 9.20 4.22 -27.05
N GLY A 165 10.33 4.38 -26.37
CA GLY A 165 11.56 4.82 -27.00
C GLY A 165 11.79 3.95 -28.23
N GLY A 166 11.78 4.58 -29.43
CA GLY A 166 12.10 3.87 -30.64
C GLY A 166 13.50 3.25 -30.52
N PRO A 167 13.82 2.18 -31.27
CA PRO A 167 15.11 1.57 -31.21
C PRO A 167 16.18 2.64 -31.51
N THR A 168 17.06 2.84 -30.54
CA THR A 168 18.27 3.66 -30.77
C THR A 168 19.14 2.86 -31.74
N THR A 169 19.12 3.24 -33.01
CA THR A 169 20.13 2.73 -33.96
C THR A 169 21.47 3.32 -33.53
N LEU A 170 22.35 2.44 -33.09
CA LEU A 170 23.77 2.73 -32.90
C LEU A 170 24.46 2.86 -34.29
#